data_5088b00f87723c66a2619946add67056
#
_entry.id   5088b00f87723c66a2619946add67056
#
_cell.length_a   1.000
_cell.length_b   1.000
_cell.length_c   1.000
_cell.angle_alpha   90.00
_cell.angle_beta   90.00
_cell.angle_gamma   90.00
#
_symmetry.space_group_name_H-M   'P 1'
#
loop_
_entity.id
_entity.type
_entity.pdbx_description
1 polymer ?
#
loop_
_entity_poly.entity_id
_entity_poly.type
_entity_poly.pdbx_seq_one_letter_code
_entity_poly.pdbx_strand_id
1 'polypeptide(L)'
;MIEFGDELDSPVFMDLSSFYPFLVSGTFDRRSAYGIDGSQTYNAALSSLRVPIEARVRIYTQSSRQAPVEYLTDIYTAKLCRLFDPRKKGRLVYSTNNGSFFLDGYPESLPAIENEGPAVLKFSVDVVSDCSYWQRTDRIVMDVGTSNPLLSLPGEVTAGMKTGEIITYQSDVPNDTVYAIYPIVRFWPCNSVAVLINEDTGKSVSLNRTVPEGMYVDVDTSPERNTVTAYRMDDVTGVYKEVGDRSYWLSLGSDMDFSLAPGQNRLIADNITAGVFPAVTLMWRERFLGV
;
A
#
# COMPACT_ATOMS: atom_id res chain seq x y z
N MET A 1 6.27 13.37 13.19
CA MET A 1 6.48 12.27 14.18
C MET A 1 6.96 11.07 13.39
N ILE A 2 7.91 10.31 13.90
CA ILE A 2 8.37 9.07 13.29
C ILE A 2 8.14 7.94 14.27
N GLU A 3 7.60 6.85 13.78
CA GLU A 3 7.39 5.60 14.50
C GLU A 3 8.06 4.48 13.72
N PHE A 4 8.76 3.60 14.41
CA PHE A 4 9.30 2.37 13.84
C PHE A 4 9.01 1.22 14.79
N GLY A 5 8.48 0.14 14.28
CA GLY A 5 8.21 -1.04 15.08
C GLY A 5 7.21 -1.99 14.43
N ASP A 6 7.02 -3.09 15.09
CA ASP A 6 5.92 -4.01 14.87
C ASP A 6 4.72 -3.52 15.72
N GLU A 7 3.49 -3.71 15.27
CA GLU A 7 2.26 -3.23 15.95
C GLU A 7 2.11 -3.67 17.42
N LEU A 8 2.96 -4.58 17.87
CA LEU A 8 2.92 -5.19 19.21
C LEU A 8 3.92 -4.63 20.24
N ASP A 9 4.86 -3.77 19.82
CA ASP A 9 5.86 -3.22 20.76
C ASP A 9 5.47 -1.82 21.26
N SER A 10 5.71 -1.56 22.55
CA SER A 10 5.45 -0.25 23.15
C SER A 10 6.28 0.84 22.43
N PRO A 11 5.65 1.94 22.00
CA PRO A 11 6.34 2.98 21.26
C PRO A 11 7.47 3.59 22.09
N VAL A 12 8.63 3.78 21.46
CA VAL A 12 9.74 4.53 22.03
C VAL A 12 9.68 5.93 21.45
N PHE A 13 9.42 6.92 22.30
CA PHE A 13 9.41 8.32 21.88
C PHE A 13 10.85 8.79 21.61
N MET A 14 11.07 9.32 20.41
CA MET A 14 12.38 9.75 19.95
C MET A 14 12.32 11.22 19.53
N ASP A 15 13.28 12.00 20.01
CA ASP A 15 13.54 13.34 19.47
C ASP A 15 14.49 13.20 18.27
N LEU A 16 13.98 13.44 17.07
CA LEU A 16 14.79 13.38 15.85
C LEU A 16 15.79 14.53 15.79
N SER A 17 17.05 14.20 15.59
CA SER A 17 18.10 15.20 15.32
C SER A 17 18.24 15.46 13.83
N SER A 18 18.11 14.42 13.00
CA SER A 18 18.07 14.56 11.55
C SER A 18 17.30 13.40 10.93
N PHE A 19 16.56 13.71 9.88
CA PHE A 19 15.79 12.77 9.10
C PHE A 19 15.75 13.23 7.65
N TYR A 20 16.22 12.37 6.76
CA TYR A 20 16.26 12.67 5.33
C TYR A 20 15.43 11.64 4.56
N PRO A 21 14.13 11.90 4.33
CA PRO A 21 13.23 10.96 3.66
C PRO A 21 13.46 10.83 2.14
N PHE A 22 14.44 11.55 1.59
CA PHE A 22 14.58 11.75 0.13
C PHE A 22 15.77 11.04 -0.52
N LEU A 23 16.52 10.22 0.20
CA LEU A 23 17.70 9.54 -0.39
C LEU A 23 17.26 8.35 -1.24
N VAL A 24 16.83 8.64 -2.46
CA VAL A 24 16.65 7.63 -3.50
C VAL A 24 17.88 7.62 -4.39
N SER A 25 18.58 6.50 -4.47
CA SER A 25 19.62 6.31 -5.46
C SER A 25 19.01 5.64 -6.70
N GLY A 26 19.37 6.13 -7.89
CA GLY A 26 18.97 5.54 -9.16
C GLY A 26 20.19 4.98 -9.87
N THR A 27 20.04 3.84 -10.52
CA THR A 27 21.01 3.33 -11.48
C THR A 27 20.60 3.72 -12.88
N PHE A 28 21.54 4.32 -13.60
CA PHE A 28 21.32 4.73 -14.99
C PHE A 28 22.33 3.99 -15.88
N ASP A 29 21.82 3.22 -16.85
CA ASP A 29 22.66 2.68 -17.92
C ASP A 29 22.75 3.73 -19.03
N ARG A 30 23.90 4.42 -19.09
CA ARG A 30 24.18 5.44 -20.08
C ARG A 30 25.21 4.92 -21.06
N ARG A 31 24.88 4.95 -22.35
CA ARG A 31 25.80 4.59 -23.43
C ARG A 31 26.03 5.79 -24.33
N SER A 32 27.30 6.10 -24.58
CA SER A 32 27.69 7.04 -25.64
C SER A 32 27.94 6.25 -26.91
N ALA A 33 27.30 6.63 -27.99
CA ALA A 33 27.59 6.08 -29.31
C ALA A 33 28.64 6.97 -30.01
N TYR A 34 29.57 6.34 -30.77
CA TYR A 34 30.60 7.04 -31.53
C TYR A 34 29.94 7.98 -32.57
N GLY A 35 30.26 9.25 -32.49
CA GLY A 35 29.75 10.26 -33.42
C GLY A 35 28.45 10.96 -33.02
N ILE A 36 27.97 10.75 -31.78
CA ILE A 36 26.83 11.46 -31.19
C ILE A 36 27.32 12.28 -30.00
N ASP A 37 27.09 13.58 -30.00
CA ASP A 37 27.35 14.42 -28.83
C ASP A 37 26.34 14.12 -27.75
N GLY A 38 26.81 13.61 -26.63
CA GLY A 38 25.99 13.24 -25.45
C GLY A 38 25.86 11.73 -25.22
N SER A 39 25.16 11.38 -24.17
CA SER A 39 24.86 9.99 -23.81
C SER A 39 23.35 9.75 -23.85
N GLN A 40 22.92 8.60 -24.37
CA GLN A 40 21.54 8.13 -24.29
C GLN A 40 21.37 7.25 -23.05
N THR A 41 20.31 7.51 -22.30
CA THR A 41 19.91 6.67 -21.15
C THR A 41 19.01 5.55 -21.67
N TYR A 42 19.46 4.30 -21.56
CA TYR A 42 18.72 3.13 -22.02
C TYR A 42 17.87 2.53 -20.91
N ASN A 43 18.36 2.56 -19.68
CA ASN A 43 17.64 2.07 -18.50
C ASN A 43 17.79 3.06 -17.35
N ALA A 44 16.67 3.40 -16.74
CA ALA A 44 16.63 4.12 -15.47
C ALA A 44 15.83 3.28 -14.50
N ALA A 45 16.48 2.76 -13.48
CA ALA A 45 15.82 2.03 -12.41
C ALA A 45 16.06 2.74 -11.07
N LEU A 46 15.02 2.87 -10.29
CA LEU A 46 15.16 3.31 -8.90
C LEU A 46 15.68 2.12 -8.09
N SER A 47 16.71 2.36 -7.28
CA SER A 47 17.19 1.37 -6.33
C SER A 47 16.31 1.37 -5.06
N SER A 48 16.65 0.47 -4.13
CA SER A 48 16.09 0.48 -2.78
C SER A 48 16.20 1.87 -2.14
N LEU A 49 15.18 2.27 -1.40
CA LEU A 49 15.20 3.52 -0.65
C LEU A 49 15.93 3.30 0.67
N ARG A 50 16.94 4.13 0.93
CA ARG A 50 17.70 4.14 2.19
C ARG A 50 17.34 5.40 2.97
N VAL A 51 16.91 5.23 4.20
CA VAL A 51 16.49 6.31 5.08
C VAL A 51 17.37 6.33 6.31
N PRO A 52 18.33 7.27 6.41
CA PRO A 52 19.13 7.46 7.62
C PRO A 52 18.29 8.14 8.70
N ILE A 53 18.35 7.60 9.90
CA ILE A 53 17.65 8.11 11.09
C ILE A 53 18.69 8.42 12.15
N GLU A 54 18.75 9.66 12.59
CA GLU A 54 19.47 10.06 13.79
C GLU A 54 18.49 10.63 14.81
N ALA A 55 18.49 10.06 16.00
CA ALA A 55 17.56 10.47 17.03
C ALA A 55 18.17 10.42 18.43
N ARG A 56 17.51 11.12 19.35
CA ARG A 56 17.82 11.12 20.78
C ARG A 56 16.68 10.52 21.57
N VAL A 57 17.00 9.63 22.48
CA VAL A 57 16.05 9.08 23.45
C VAL A 57 16.36 9.65 24.81
N ARG A 58 15.36 10.33 25.40
CA ARG A 58 15.48 10.77 26.80
C ARG A 58 14.99 9.68 27.71
N ILE A 59 15.82 9.34 28.69
CA ILE A 59 15.50 8.32 29.68
C ILE A 59 14.71 8.99 30.82
N TYR A 60 13.42 8.66 30.92
CA TYR A 60 12.59 9.15 32.02
C TYR A 60 12.46 8.10 33.11
N THR A 61 12.71 8.51 34.35
CA THR A 61 12.40 7.69 35.53
C THR A 61 10.96 7.98 35.98
N GLN A 62 10.05 7.09 35.69
CA GLN A 62 8.62 7.25 36.08
C GLN A 62 8.30 6.88 37.53
N SER A 63 9.26 6.50 38.34
CA SER A 63 8.95 6.10 39.71
C SER A 63 9.92 6.69 40.74
N SER A 64 9.38 6.96 41.92
CA SER A 64 10.07 7.41 43.14
C SER A 64 11.15 6.42 43.68
N ARG A 65 11.38 5.32 42.99
CA ARG A 65 12.52 4.43 43.20
C ARG A 65 13.58 4.76 42.16
N GLN A 66 14.62 5.45 42.59
CA GLN A 66 15.81 5.81 41.79
C GLN A 66 16.52 4.51 41.33
N ALA A 67 16.10 3.98 40.17
CA ALA A 67 16.96 3.03 39.46
C ALA A 67 18.22 3.79 39.03
N PRO A 68 19.42 3.21 39.15
CA PRO A 68 20.64 3.82 38.66
C PRO A 68 20.49 4.15 37.18
N VAL A 69 20.95 5.34 36.76
CA VAL A 69 20.86 5.78 35.35
C VAL A 69 21.52 4.79 34.40
N GLU A 70 22.62 4.17 34.82
CA GLU A 70 23.34 3.14 34.10
C GLU A 70 22.45 1.93 33.76
N TYR A 71 21.67 1.45 34.72
CA TYR A 71 20.73 0.35 34.50
C TYR A 71 19.62 0.70 33.50
N LEU A 72 19.12 1.92 33.53
CA LEU A 72 18.11 2.38 32.56
C LEU A 72 18.72 2.55 31.16
N THR A 73 19.97 3.01 31.08
CA THR A 73 20.72 3.09 29.82
C THR A 73 20.82 1.73 29.14
N ASP A 74 21.17 0.69 29.88
CA ASP A 74 21.28 -0.68 29.37
C ASP A 74 19.92 -1.20 28.86
N ILE A 75 18.85 -0.94 29.60
CA ILE A 75 17.49 -1.33 29.19
C ILE A 75 17.10 -0.65 27.89
N TYR A 76 17.31 0.66 27.76
CA TYR A 76 16.97 1.39 26.54
C TYR A 76 17.86 0.99 25.36
N THR A 77 19.14 0.74 25.60
CA THR A 77 20.04 0.20 24.58
C THR A 77 19.56 -1.17 24.08
N ALA A 78 19.19 -2.07 24.97
CA ALA A 78 18.64 -3.38 24.60
C ALA A 78 17.32 -3.26 23.83
N LYS A 79 16.42 -2.32 24.23
CA LYS A 79 15.18 -2.04 23.51
C LYS A 79 15.44 -1.50 22.09
N LEU A 80 16.37 -0.56 21.92
CA LEU A 80 16.73 -0.02 20.60
C LEU A 80 17.33 -1.10 19.70
N CYS A 81 18.25 -1.93 20.22
CA CYS A 81 18.80 -3.05 19.47
C CYS A 81 17.74 -4.09 19.08
N ARG A 82 16.73 -4.30 19.92
CA ARG A 82 15.61 -5.21 19.61
C ARG A 82 14.66 -4.61 18.58
N LEU A 83 14.36 -3.31 18.69
CA LEU A 83 13.50 -2.56 17.78
C LEU A 83 14.12 -2.53 16.38
N PHE A 84 15.40 -2.19 16.28
CA PHE A 84 16.14 -2.13 15.03
C PHE A 84 16.97 -3.40 14.77
N ASP A 85 16.36 -4.58 14.96
CA ASP A 85 17.00 -5.86 14.62
C ASP A 85 17.01 -6.04 13.09
N PRO A 86 18.18 -6.13 12.43
CA PRO A 86 18.28 -6.26 10.97
C PRO A 86 17.57 -7.50 10.39
N ARG A 87 17.26 -8.48 11.22
CA ARG A 87 16.54 -9.70 10.82
C ARG A 87 15.03 -9.50 10.76
N LYS A 88 14.51 -8.38 11.27
CA LYS A 88 13.09 -8.09 11.36
C LYS A 88 12.70 -6.99 10.39
N LYS A 89 11.66 -7.25 9.62
CA LYS A 89 10.99 -6.22 8.85
C LYS A 89 10.22 -5.32 9.80
N GLY A 90 10.40 -4.02 9.67
CA GLY A 90 9.65 -3.01 10.41
C GLY A 90 8.95 -2.04 9.48
N ARG A 91 8.05 -1.27 10.04
CA ARG A 91 7.37 -0.17 9.35
C ARG A 91 7.85 1.15 9.91
N LEU A 92 8.39 2.00 9.04
CA LEU A 92 8.72 3.38 9.35
C LEU A 92 7.52 4.25 8.98
N VAL A 93 6.93 4.94 9.93
CA VAL A 93 5.81 5.86 9.71
C VAL A 93 6.28 7.29 9.94
N TYR A 94 6.06 8.12 8.94
CA TYR A 94 6.38 9.54 8.98
C TYR A 94 5.10 10.37 8.87
N SER A 95 4.76 11.12 9.91
CA SER A 95 3.56 11.95 9.98
C SER A 95 3.91 13.42 9.85
N THR A 96 3.28 14.09 8.92
CA THR A 96 3.36 15.53 8.64
C THR A 96 1.99 16.18 8.75
N ASN A 97 1.92 17.50 8.60
CA ASN A 97 0.65 18.22 8.52
C ASN A 97 -0.17 17.82 7.25
N ASN A 98 0.48 17.27 6.23
CA ASN A 98 -0.14 16.89 4.96
C ASN A 98 -0.57 15.42 4.92
N GLY A 99 -0.40 14.69 6.00
CA GLY A 99 -0.76 13.27 6.10
C GLY A 99 0.33 12.40 6.71
N SER A 100 0.03 11.13 6.82
CA SER A 100 0.95 10.11 7.31
C SER A 100 1.38 9.20 6.17
N PHE A 101 2.67 8.91 6.12
CA PHE A 101 3.31 8.10 5.11
C PHE A 101 4.06 6.96 5.79
N PHE A 102 4.16 5.83 5.14
CA PHE A 102 4.91 4.72 5.66
C PHE A 102 5.85 4.09 4.62
N LEU A 103 6.86 3.43 5.14
CA LEU A 103 7.83 2.66 4.38
C LEU A 103 8.11 1.36 5.13
N ASP A 104 7.89 0.23 4.50
CA ASP A 104 8.25 -1.07 5.05
C ASP A 104 9.70 -1.40 4.66
N GLY A 105 10.53 -1.74 5.65
CA GLY A 105 11.95 -1.97 5.40
C GLY A 105 12.64 -2.73 6.53
N TYR A 106 13.93 -2.91 6.37
CA TYR A 106 14.81 -3.56 7.35
C TYR A 106 15.86 -2.56 7.81
N PRO A 107 16.23 -2.53 9.11
CA PRO A 107 17.44 -1.85 9.53
C PRO A 107 18.65 -2.51 8.86
N GLU A 108 19.54 -1.71 8.29
CA GLU A 108 20.74 -2.23 7.63
C GLU A 108 21.75 -2.85 8.62
N SER A 109 21.78 -2.27 9.82
CA SER A 109 22.63 -2.72 10.91
C SER A 109 21.95 -2.47 12.26
N LEU A 110 22.54 -2.98 13.32
CA LEU A 110 22.18 -2.55 14.68
C LEU A 110 22.46 -1.05 14.82
N PRO A 111 21.65 -0.32 15.62
CA PRO A 111 21.86 1.11 15.82
C PRO A 111 23.23 1.40 16.48
N ALA A 112 23.94 2.39 15.96
CA ALA A 112 25.09 2.95 16.65
C ALA A 112 24.58 3.84 17.78
N ILE A 113 24.90 3.48 19.03
CA ILE A 113 24.37 4.15 20.23
C ILE A 113 25.51 4.84 20.97
N GLU A 114 25.31 6.10 21.27
CA GLU A 114 26.25 6.95 22.00
C GLU A 114 25.58 7.56 23.24
N ASN A 115 26.28 7.62 24.36
CA ASN A 115 25.83 8.33 25.56
C ASN A 115 26.18 9.81 25.43
N GLU A 116 25.20 10.67 25.25
CA GLU A 116 25.38 12.12 25.16
C GLU A 116 25.32 12.81 26.55
N GLY A 117 24.88 12.07 27.58
CA GLY A 117 24.77 12.54 28.95
C GLY A 117 24.09 11.51 29.86
N PRO A 118 23.91 11.82 31.13
CA PRO A 118 23.44 10.84 32.12
C PRO A 118 22.02 10.31 31.88
N ALA A 119 21.24 10.92 31.00
CA ALA A 119 19.87 10.51 30.72
C ALA A 119 19.50 10.68 29.24
N VAL A 120 20.47 10.75 28.34
CA VAL A 120 20.26 10.93 26.90
C VAL A 120 21.11 9.96 26.11
N LEU A 121 20.44 9.12 25.32
CA LEU A 121 21.07 8.27 24.32
C LEU A 121 20.86 8.89 22.95
N LYS A 122 21.94 9.09 22.21
CA LYS A 122 21.91 9.36 20.78
C LYS A 122 22.09 8.06 20.04
N PHE A 123 21.30 7.85 18.98
CA PHE A 123 21.52 6.70 18.12
C PHE A 123 21.36 7.07 16.65
N SER A 124 22.00 6.30 15.80
CA SER A 124 21.86 6.38 14.35
C SER A 124 21.65 4.99 13.76
N VAL A 125 20.77 4.90 12.78
CA VAL A 125 20.49 3.66 12.05
C VAL A 125 19.97 4.00 10.66
N ASP A 126 20.32 3.18 9.68
CA ASP A 126 19.77 3.26 8.33
C ASP A 126 18.71 2.20 8.15
N VAL A 127 17.55 2.60 7.64
CA VAL A 127 16.46 1.69 7.25
C VAL A 127 16.46 1.58 5.73
N VAL A 128 16.55 0.36 5.22
CA VAL A 128 16.55 0.05 3.79
C VAL A 128 15.24 -0.64 3.43
N SER A 129 14.58 -0.10 2.41
CA SER A 129 13.35 -0.66 1.85
C SER A 129 13.59 -1.15 0.44
N ASP A 130 13.04 -2.33 0.10
CA ASP A 130 13.01 -2.83 -1.27
C ASP A 130 12.07 -1.99 -2.15
N CYS A 131 11.10 -1.30 -1.53
CA CYS A 131 10.22 -0.37 -2.19
C CYS A 131 10.89 1.01 -2.31
N SER A 132 10.96 1.55 -3.51
CA SER A 132 11.56 2.86 -3.79
C SER A 132 10.64 4.04 -3.44
N TYR A 133 9.45 3.79 -2.90
CA TYR A 133 8.42 4.80 -2.67
C TYR A 133 7.89 4.77 -1.26
N TRP A 134 7.66 5.96 -0.71
CA TRP A 134 6.78 6.14 0.44
C TRP A 134 5.33 5.90 0.01
N GLN A 135 4.55 5.28 0.87
CA GLN A 135 3.13 5.04 0.66
C GLN A 135 2.31 5.83 1.67
N ARG A 136 1.19 6.41 1.22
CA ARG A 136 0.25 7.04 2.14
C ARG A 136 -0.38 5.99 3.05
N THR A 137 -0.57 6.34 4.32
CA THR A 137 -1.19 5.41 5.28
C THR A 137 -2.64 5.13 4.89
N ASP A 138 -3.34 6.16 4.43
CA ASP A 138 -4.72 6.05 4.01
C ASP A 138 -4.82 5.28 2.70
N ARG A 139 -5.80 4.39 2.64
CA ARG A 139 -6.13 3.63 1.44
C ARG A 139 -7.29 4.29 0.73
N ILE A 140 -7.15 4.52 -0.55
CA ILE A 140 -8.24 4.94 -1.41
C ILE A 140 -9.02 3.69 -1.83
N VAL A 141 -10.34 3.77 -1.72
CA VAL A 141 -11.26 2.69 -2.11
C VAL A 141 -12.24 3.27 -3.10
N MET A 142 -12.40 2.63 -4.25
CA MET A 142 -13.30 3.06 -5.30
C MET A 142 -14.00 1.88 -5.96
N ASP A 143 -15.29 1.97 -6.08
CA ASP A 143 -16.09 0.98 -6.78
C ASP A 143 -16.14 1.27 -8.29
N VAL A 144 -15.94 0.24 -9.09
CA VAL A 144 -16.04 0.33 -10.55
C VAL A 144 -17.39 -0.20 -11.00
N GLY A 145 -18.08 0.63 -11.75
CA GLY A 145 -19.45 0.37 -12.14
C GLY A 145 -20.43 0.81 -11.05
N THR A 146 -21.42 1.57 -11.44
CA THR A 146 -22.52 2.00 -10.57
C THR A 146 -23.84 1.66 -11.21
N SER A 147 -24.82 1.26 -10.39
CA SER A 147 -26.20 1.18 -10.82
C SER A 147 -26.96 2.40 -10.29
N ASN A 148 -27.56 3.16 -11.18
CA ASN A 148 -28.43 4.26 -10.82
C ASN A 148 -29.86 3.92 -11.25
N PRO A 149 -30.86 3.93 -10.34
CA PRO A 149 -32.23 3.74 -10.72
C PRO A 149 -32.68 4.87 -11.65
N LEU A 150 -33.24 4.55 -12.80
CA LEU A 150 -33.73 5.51 -13.80
C LEU A 150 -34.85 6.41 -13.25
N LEU A 151 -35.54 5.95 -12.22
CA LEU A 151 -36.70 6.65 -11.64
C LEU A 151 -36.81 6.30 -10.15
N SER A 152 -36.63 7.30 -9.30
CA SER A 152 -37.05 7.24 -7.89
C SER A 152 -38.30 8.06 -7.75
N LEU A 153 -39.47 7.41 -7.79
CA LEU A 153 -40.76 8.08 -7.57
C LEU A 153 -41.24 7.82 -6.13
N PRO A 154 -41.63 8.85 -5.40
CA PRO A 154 -42.42 8.67 -4.21
C PRO A 154 -43.89 8.37 -4.65
N GLY A 155 -44.24 7.09 -4.80
CA GLY A 155 -45.60 6.71 -5.17
C GLY A 155 -45.71 5.31 -5.80
N GLU A 156 -46.91 4.74 -5.83
CA GLU A 156 -47.17 3.44 -6.46
C GLU A 156 -46.93 3.50 -7.97
N VAL A 157 -46.14 2.56 -8.47
CA VAL A 157 -45.91 2.39 -9.91
C VAL A 157 -47.14 1.69 -10.53
N THR A 158 -47.87 2.38 -11.39
CA THR A 158 -48.95 1.77 -12.14
C THR A 158 -48.42 0.79 -13.21
N ALA A 159 -49.16 -0.31 -13.42
CA ALA A 159 -48.82 -1.34 -14.39
C ALA A 159 -48.62 -0.75 -15.81
N GLY A 160 -47.40 -0.84 -16.33
CA GLY A 160 -47.01 -0.32 -17.64
C GLY A 160 -45.78 0.61 -17.62
N MET A 161 -45.35 1.12 -16.48
CA MET A 161 -44.10 1.83 -16.37
C MET A 161 -42.93 0.83 -16.31
N LYS A 162 -42.00 0.92 -17.26
CA LYS A 162 -40.77 0.21 -17.20
C LYS A 162 -39.83 0.99 -16.24
N THR A 163 -39.67 0.48 -15.03
CA THR A 163 -38.57 0.91 -14.18
C THR A 163 -37.32 0.27 -14.74
N GLY A 164 -36.46 1.07 -15.29
CA GLY A 164 -35.13 0.64 -15.76
C GLY A 164 -34.09 1.10 -14.79
N GLU A 165 -32.97 0.40 -14.76
CA GLU A 165 -31.76 0.75 -14.06
C GLU A 165 -30.69 1.12 -15.09
N ILE A 166 -30.06 2.29 -14.95
CA ILE A 166 -28.91 2.61 -15.75
C ILE A 166 -27.71 2.00 -15.04
N ILE A 167 -27.11 1.02 -15.68
CA ILE A 167 -25.87 0.40 -15.22
C ILE A 167 -24.73 1.07 -15.97
N THR A 168 -23.86 1.75 -15.25
CA THR A 168 -22.65 2.32 -15.80
C THR A 168 -21.50 1.38 -15.46
N TYR A 169 -20.97 0.70 -16.46
CA TYR A 169 -19.83 -0.21 -16.32
C TYR A 169 -18.49 0.51 -16.34
N GLN A 170 -18.49 1.79 -16.57
CA GLN A 170 -17.30 2.62 -16.72
C GLN A 170 -17.14 3.57 -15.54
N SER A 171 -15.91 3.73 -15.09
CA SER A 171 -15.52 4.71 -14.07
C SER A 171 -14.21 5.38 -14.45
N ASP A 172 -14.14 6.69 -14.28
CA ASP A 172 -12.91 7.45 -14.44
C ASP A 172 -12.20 7.51 -13.08
N VAL A 173 -11.00 6.95 -13.01
CA VAL A 173 -10.22 6.81 -11.78
C VAL A 173 -8.98 7.69 -11.86
N PRO A 174 -8.87 8.73 -11.02
CA PRO A 174 -7.69 9.58 -11.01
C PRO A 174 -6.52 8.89 -10.32
N ASN A 175 -5.34 9.08 -10.89
CA ASN A 175 -4.06 8.83 -10.23
C ASN A 175 -3.29 10.15 -10.22
N ASP A 176 -3.38 10.87 -9.11
CA ASP A 176 -2.78 12.20 -8.96
C ASP A 176 -1.25 12.14 -8.72
N THR A 177 -0.67 10.95 -8.69
CA THR A 177 0.78 10.76 -8.56
C THR A 177 1.45 10.70 -9.93
N VAL A 178 2.76 10.94 -9.95
CA VAL A 178 3.56 10.86 -11.19
C VAL A 178 4.00 9.42 -11.53
N TYR A 179 3.57 8.44 -10.75
CA TYR A 179 3.97 7.03 -10.87
C TYR A 179 2.76 6.14 -11.09
N ALA A 180 3.00 5.02 -11.79
CA ALA A 180 1.99 3.99 -11.90
C ALA A 180 1.66 3.40 -10.52
N ILE A 181 0.38 3.25 -10.23
CA ILE A 181 -0.12 2.63 -9.02
C ILE A 181 -0.65 1.24 -9.35
N TYR A 182 -0.33 0.27 -8.53
CA TYR A 182 -0.80 -1.10 -8.64
C TYR A 182 -1.87 -1.35 -7.59
N PRO A 183 -3.17 -1.37 -7.96
CA PRO A 183 -4.25 -1.53 -7.02
C PRO A 183 -4.45 -2.99 -6.61
N ILE A 184 -5.08 -3.19 -5.46
CA ILE A 184 -5.75 -4.45 -5.16
C ILE A 184 -7.11 -4.39 -5.83
N VAL A 185 -7.39 -5.35 -6.70
CA VAL A 185 -8.68 -5.49 -7.40
C VAL A 185 -9.52 -6.52 -6.64
N ARG A 186 -10.60 -6.07 -6.02
CA ARG A 186 -11.55 -6.93 -5.33
C ARG A 186 -12.72 -7.28 -6.23
N PHE A 187 -12.92 -8.56 -6.45
CA PHE A 187 -14.09 -9.11 -7.14
C PHE A 187 -15.11 -9.59 -6.12
N TRP A 188 -16.30 -9.03 -6.19
CA TRP A 188 -17.45 -9.41 -5.38
C TRP A 188 -18.26 -10.54 -6.00
N PRO A 189 -19.19 -11.18 -5.26
CA PRO A 189 -20.08 -12.18 -5.82
C PRO A 189 -20.84 -11.63 -7.03
N CYS A 190 -20.77 -12.35 -8.13
CA CYS A 190 -21.53 -12.01 -9.34
C CYS A 190 -21.92 -13.27 -10.10
N ASN A 191 -23.00 -13.19 -10.85
CA ASN A 191 -23.53 -14.32 -11.62
C ASN A 191 -22.78 -14.58 -12.92
N SER A 192 -21.83 -13.73 -13.26
CA SER A 192 -20.98 -13.82 -14.45
C SER A 192 -19.52 -13.70 -14.09
N VAL A 193 -18.65 -14.03 -15.03
CA VAL A 193 -17.20 -13.84 -14.88
C VAL A 193 -16.89 -12.36 -15.03
N ALA A 194 -16.47 -11.73 -13.94
CA ALA A 194 -16.12 -10.32 -13.95
C ALA A 194 -14.77 -10.09 -14.62
N VAL A 195 -14.71 -9.05 -15.43
CA VAL A 195 -13.49 -8.57 -16.10
C VAL A 195 -13.34 -7.09 -15.80
N LEU A 196 -12.16 -6.66 -15.35
CA LEU A 196 -11.79 -5.27 -15.22
C LEU A 196 -10.79 -4.91 -16.30
N ILE A 197 -11.06 -3.88 -17.07
CA ILE A 197 -10.23 -3.39 -18.17
C ILE A 197 -9.84 -1.94 -17.87
N ASN A 198 -8.58 -1.61 -18.03
CA ASN A 198 -8.11 -0.22 -18.09
C ASN A 198 -7.85 0.12 -19.57
N GLU A 199 -8.73 0.95 -20.15
CA GLU A 199 -8.63 1.32 -21.58
C GLU A 199 -7.37 2.13 -21.88
N ASP A 200 -6.89 2.94 -20.94
CA ASP A 200 -5.73 3.82 -21.17
C ASP A 200 -4.42 3.03 -21.18
N THR A 201 -4.33 1.94 -20.43
CA THR A 201 -3.14 1.06 -20.42
C THR A 201 -3.29 -0.17 -21.30
N GLY A 202 -4.52 -0.50 -21.72
CA GLY A 202 -4.85 -1.72 -22.45
C GLY A 202 -4.75 -3.00 -21.61
N LYS A 203 -4.56 -2.89 -20.29
CA LYS A 203 -4.41 -4.03 -19.37
C LYS A 203 -5.76 -4.46 -18.79
N SER A 204 -5.86 -5.75 -18.48
CA SER A 204 -7.07 -6.32 -17.92
C SER A 204 -6.79 -7.34 -16.82
N VAL A 205 -7.70 -7.43 -15.85
CA VAL A 205 -7.73 -8.50 -14.84
C VAL A 205 -9.08 -9.18 -14.88
N SER A 206 -9.08 -10.49 -15.01
CA SER A 206 -10.30 -11.29 -15.06
C SER A 206 -10.15 -12.60 -14.29
N LEU A 207 -11.25 -13.07 -13.74
CA LEU A 207 -11.34 -14.39 -13.17
C LEU A 207 -11.82 -15.38 -14.25
N ASN A 208 -11.49 -16.67 -14.11
CA ASN A 208 -11.95 -17.73 -15.01
C ASN A 208 -13.25 -18.38 -14.51
N ARG A 209 -13.83 -17.88 -13.44
CA ARG A 209 -15.06 -18.37 -12.81
C ARG A 209 -15.78 -17.28 -12.05
N THR A 210 -17.03 -17.54 -11.71
CA THR A 210 -17.86 -16.68 -10.86
C THR A 210 -17.39 -16.75 -9.40
N VAL A 211 -17.51 -15.63 -8.69
CA VAL A 211 -17.27 -15.55 -7.24
C VAL A 211 -18.57 -15.98 -6.54
N PRO A 212 -18.54 -17.03 -5.70
CA PRO A 212 -19.73 -17.48 -4.97
C PRO A 212 -20.25 -16.43 -3.98
N GLU A 213 -21.54 -16.51 -3.66
CA GLU A 213 -22.14 -15.70 -2.61
C GLU A 213 -21.45 -15.91 -1.25
N GLY A 214 -21.30 -14.85 -0.48
CA GLY A 214 -20.58 -14.87 0.79
C GLY A 214 -19.05 -14.94 0.66
N MET A 215 -18.50 -14.75 -0.55
CA MET A 215 -17.07 -14.70 -0.80
C MET A 215 -16.69 -13.43 -1.55
N TYR A 216 -15.42 -13.05 -1.49
CA TYR A 216 -14.80 -12.15 -2.44
C TYR A 216 -13.37 -12.61 -2.74
N VAL A 217 -12.80 -12.11 -3.82
CA VAL A 217 -11.44 -12.42 -4.25
C VAL A 217 -10.67 -11.13 -4.44
N ASP A 218 -9.53 -11.01 -3.76
CA ASP A 218 -8.57 -9.92 -3.92
C ASP A 218 -7.44 -10.38 -4.85
N VAL A 219 -7.20 -9.59 -5.89
CA VAL A 219 -6.04 -9.71 -6.77
C VAL A 219 -5.12 -8.54 -6.48
N ASP A 220 -4.00 -8.80 -5.83
CA ASP A 220 -2.96 -7.80 -5.58
C ASP A 220 -2.05 -7.75 -6.80
N THR A 221 -2.12 -6.68 -7.56
CA THR A 221 -1.37 -6.49 -8.81
C THR A 221 0.00 -5.87 -8.59
N SER A 222 0.39 -5.65 -7.34
CA SER A 222 1.70 -5.08 -7.02
C SER A 222 2.82 -6.05 -7.40
N PRO A 223 3.89 -5.59 -8.07
CA PRO A 223 5.00 -6.46 -8.49
C PRO A 223 5.68 -7.20 -7.33
N GLU A 224 5.60 -6.64 -6.12
CA GLU A 224 6.20 -7.22 -4.92
C GLU A 224 5.40 -8.39 -4.35
N ARG A 225 4.10 -8.50 -4.69
CA ARG A 225 3.20 -9.51 -4.11
C ARG A 225 2.61 -10.44 -5.15
N ASN A 226 1.92 -9.89 -6.15
CA ASN A 226 1.27 -10.67 -7.22
C ASN A 226 0.48 -11.87 -6.68
N THR A 227 -0.48 -11.61 -5.79
CA THR A 227 -1.24 -12.68 -5.12
C THR A 227 -2.72 -12.62 -5.48
N VAL A 228 -3.35 -13.79 -5.48
CA VAL A 228 -4.81 -13.95 -5.59
C VAL A 228 -5.33 -14.63 -4.34
N THR A 229 -6.04 -13.92 -3.51
CA THR A 229 -6.49 -14.41 -2.20
C THR A 229 -8.01 -14.38 -2.11
N ALA A 230 -8.63 -15.48 -1.74
CA ALA A 230 -10.07 -15.55 -1.51
C ALA A 230 -10.40 -15.42 -0.03
N TYR A 231 -11.52 -14.75 0.23
CA TYR A 231 -12.09 -14.55 1.54
C TYR A 231 -13.52 -15.06 1.57
N ARG A 232 -13.92 -15.65 2.67
CA ARG A 232 -15.29 -16.12 2.91
C ARG A 232 -15.84 -15.50 4.18
N MET A 233 -17.09 -15.10 4.12
CA MET A 233 -17.83 -14.66 5.29
C MET A 233 -18.02 -15.84 6.25
N ASP A 234 -17.68 -15.63 7.50
CA ASP A 234 -17.96 -16.57 8.58
C ASP A 234 -19.42 -16.35 9.01
N ASP A 235 -20.23 -17.38 8.87
CA ASP A 235 -21.67 -17.32 9.13
C ASP A 235 -22.02 -17.00 10.61
N VAL A 236 -21.08 -17.21 11.53
CA VAL A 236 -21.25 -16.97 12.96
C VAL A 236 -20.88 -15.56 13.35
N THR A 237 -19.77 -15.05 12.81
CA THR A 237 -19.21 -13.75 13.20
C THR A 237 -19.54 -12.63 12.22
N GLY A 238 -19.99 -12.97 11.01
CA GLY A 238 -20.21 -11.99 9.91
C GLY A 238 -18.92 -11.36 9.39
N VAL A 239 -17.75 -11.84 9.82
CA VAL A 239 -16.44 -11.31 9.42
C VAL A 239 -15.87 -12.17 8.32
N TYR A 240 -15.27 -11.54 7.31
CA TYR A 240 -14.57 -12.26 6.24
C TYR A 240 -13.24 -12.81 6.74
N LYS A 241 -13.03 -14.11 6.53
CA LYS A 241 -11.79 -14.82 6.85
C LYS A 241 -11.11 -15.26 5.56
N GLU A 242 -9.79 -15.19 5.55
CA GLU A 242 -8.98 -15.67 4.45
C GLU A 242 -9.14 -17.18 4.28
N VAL A 243 -9.41 -17.60 3.04
CA VAL A 243 -9.53 -19.01 2.66
C VAL A 243 -8.23 -19.52 2.04
N GLY A 244 -7.38 -18.61 1.56
CA GLY A 244 -6.05 -18.86 1.03
C GLY A 244 -5.90 -18.52 -0.45
N ASP A 245 -4.76 -18.92 -1.02
CA ASP A 245 -4.39 -18.66 -2.40
C ASP A 245 -5.36 -19.31 -3.40
N ARG A 246 -5.72 -18.52 -4.41
CA ARG A 246 -6.62 -18.89 -5.49
C ARG A 246 -6.08 -18.44 -6.86
N SER A 247 -4.76 -18.44 -7.04
CA SER A 247 -4.11 -18.02 -8.29
C SER A 247 -4.68 -18.76 -9.51
N TYR A 248 -5.16 -19.99 -9.35
CA TYR A 248 -5.81 -20.77 -10.42
C TYR A 248 -7.22 -20.24 -10.79
N TRP A 249 -7.77 -19.25 -10.06
CA TRP A 249 -9.01 -18.57 -10.44
C TRP A 249 -8.76 -17.43 -11.43
N LEU A 250 -7.52 -17.01 -11.58
CA LEU A 250 -7.16 -16.00 -12.55
C LEU A 250 -7.27 -16.54 -13.98
N SER A 251 -7.80 -15.74 -14.88
CA SER A 251 -7.83 -16.07 -16.31
C SER A 251 -6.42 -16.00 -16.90
N LEU A 252 -6.12 -16.86 -17.86
CA LEU A 252 -4.81 -16.89 -18.54
C LEU A 252 -4.47 -15.59 -19.29
N GLY A 253 -5.48 -14.78 -19.63
CA GLY A 253 -5.30 -13.48 -20.29
C GLY A 253 -5.20 -12.30 -19.32
N SER A 254 -5.13 -12.54 -18.01
CA SER A 254 -5.05 -11.46 -17.03
C SER A 254 -3.64 -10.92 -16.89
N ASP A 255 -3.55 -9.59 -16.82
CA ASP A 255 -2.30 -8.87 -16.59
C ASP A 255 -2.05 -8.69 -15.08
N MET A 256 -1.14 -9.47 -14.52
CA MET A 256 -0.78 -9.38 -13.11
C MET A 256 -0.03 -8.09 -12.75
N ASP A 257 0.38 -7.32 -13.73
CA ASP A 257 0.95 -5.99 -13.60
C ASP A 257 -0.06 -4.89 -13.95
N PHE A 258 -1.34 -5.17 -13.78
CA PHE A 258 -2.42 -4.19 -13.94
C PHE A 258 -2.14 -2.95 -13.12
N SER A 259 -2.21 -1.79 -13.73
CA SER A 259 -1.83 -0.53 -13.08
C SER A 259 -2.71 0.64 -13.53
N LEU A 260 -2.79 1.65 -12.68
CA LEU A 260 -3.34 2.96 -12.97
C LEU A 260 -2.18 3.86 -13.43
N ALA A 261 -2.21 4.31 -14.67
CA ALA A 261 -1.24 5.27 -15.18
C ALA A 261 -1.41 6.64 -14.48
N PRO A 262 -0.38 7.49 -14.44
CA PRO A 262 -0.54 8.87 -14.00
C PRO A 262 -1.62 9.61 -14.80
N GLY A 263 -2.45 10.37 -14.11
CA GLY A 263 -3.60 11.08 -14.69
C GLY A 263 -4.92 10.31 -14.59
N GLN A 264 -5.82 10.53 -15.52
CA GLN A 264 -7.12 9.85 -15.55
C GLN A 264 -6.98 8.46 -16.15
N ASN A 265 -7.64 7.48 -15.56
CA ASN A 265 -7.71 6.11 -16.07
C ASN A 265 -9.18 5.73 -16.26
N ARG A 266 -9.51 5.35 -17.48
CA ARG A 266 -10.83 4.88 -17.82
C ARG A 266 -10.92 3.38 -17.59
N LEU A 267 -11.67 3.00 -16.56
CA LEU A 267 -11.87 1.60 -16.21
C LEU A 267 -13.24 1.12 -16.64
N ILE A 268 -13.27 -0.07 -17.21
CA ILE A 268 -14.51 -0.75 -17.61
C ILE A 268 -14.59 -2.06 -16.84
N ALA A 269 -15.70 -2.26 -16.13
CA ALA A 269 -16.06 -3.56 -15.58
C ALA A 269 -17.03 -4.24 -16.55
N ASP A 270 -16.57 -5.28 -17.23
CA ASP A 270 -17.33 -6.01 -18.26
C ASP A 270 -17.85 -7.35 -17.72
N ASN A 271 -18.80 -7.95 -18.46
CA ASN A 271 -19.45 -9.22 -18.12
C ASN A 271 -20.23 -9.21 -16.79
N ILE A 272 -20.65 -8.04 -16.30
CA ILE A 272 -21.40 -7.94 -15.08
C ILE A 272 -22.89 -8.03 -15.41
N THR A 273 -23.57 -9.01 -14.83
CA THR A 273 -25.03 -9.14 -14.95
C THR A 273 -25.71 -8.18 -14.00
N ALA A 274 -26.80 -7.54 -14.46
CA ALA A 274 -27.60 -6.63 -13.65
C ALA A 274 -28.00 -7.26 -12.30
N GLY A 275 -27.86 -6.51 -11.21
CA GLY A 275 -28.42 -6.83 -9.90
C GLY A 275 -27.43 -7.03 -8.74
N VAL A 276 -26.12 -7.09 -8.99
CA VAL A 276 -25.12 -7.18 -7.92
C VAL A 276 -24.06 -6.09 -8.13
N PHE A 277 -24.12 -5.04 -7.31
CA PHE A 277 -23.19 -3.92 -7.34
C PHE A 277 -22.71 -3.56 -5.93
N PRO A 278 -21.42 -3.15 -5.78
CA PRO A 278 -20.39 -3.13 -6.81
C PRO A 278 -19.89 -4.53 -7.13
N ALA A 279 -19.58 -4.82 -8.39
CA ALA A 279 -18.98 -6.10 -8.77
C ALA A 279 -17.45 -6.09 -8.62
N VAL A 280 -16.85 -4.92 -8.76
CA VAL A 280 -15.40 -4.71 -8.63
C VAL A 280 -15.14 -3.48 -7.77
N THR A 281 -14.26 -3.62 -6.80
CA THR A 281 -13.74 -2.52 -5.97
C THR A 281 -12.24 -2.44 -6.11
N LEU A 282 -11.73 -1.26 -6.37
CA LEU A 282 -10.30 -0.98 -6.38
C LEU A 282 -9.86 -0.41 -5.04
N MET A 283 -8.69 -0.83 -4.60
CA MET A 283 -8.08 -0.33 -3.37
C MET A 283 -6.60 -0.06 -3.62
N TRP A 284 -6.15 1.17 -3.38
CA TRP A 284 -4.74 1.52 -3.54
C TRP A 284 -4.27 2.54 -2.53
N ARG A 285 -2.96 2.77 -2.53
CA ARG A 285 -2.33 3.87 -1.80
C ARG A 285 -1.50 4.70 -2.75
N GLU A 286 -1.51 6.00 -2.54
CA GLU A 286 -0.65 6.92 -3.28
C GLU A 286 0.82 6.65 -2.96
N ARG A 287 1.69 6.83 -3.97
CA ARG A 287 3.12 6.58 -3.90
C ARG A 287 3.90 7.87 -4.13
N PHE A 288 4.92 8.10 -3.31
CA PHE A 288 5.75 9.30 -3.36
C PHE A 288 7.23 8.94 -3.29
N LEU A 289 8.08 9.58 -4.09
CA LEU A 289 9.54 9.42 -3.98
C LEU A 289 10.11 10.11 -2.74
N GLY A 290 9.43 11.15 -2.26
CA GLY A 290 9.78 11.89 -1.06
C GLY A 290 8.53 12.50 -0.42
N VAL A 291 8.58 12.78 0.87
CA VAL A 291 7.44 13.25 1.68
C VAL A 291 7.83 14.38 2.61
#